data_ffc682f90b145e58525ff93123fa779a
#
_entry.id   ffc682f90b145e58525ff93123fa779a
#
_cell.length_a   1.000
_cell.length_b   1.000
_cell.length_c   1.000
_cell.angle_alpha   90.00
_cell.angle_beta   90.00
_cell.angle_gamma   90.00
#
_symmetry.space_group_name_H-M   'P 1'
#
loop_
_entity.id
_entity.type
_entity.pdbx_description
1 polymer ?
#
loop_
_entity_poly.entity_id
_entity_poly.type
_entity_poly.pdbx_seq_one_letter_code
_entity_poly.pdbx_strand_id
1 'polypeptide(L)'
;MKTTIPVQPLILIACLAVGRLTLSILVYRNPAPAYFPDSADYERLGVGLLEMTSYRWEAIDETELFRPPGYPAFIALVYGALGKYAGNLALVQLGLGGVIALLLFDTMRRLHSARAGLIAAALYLADPFSAVWALPVLSDTLFAALMAVGLYSLIRWRQGERGYWLALAGISGGIGSLVRPLGVLLLPLWAIFTLLGSIRIPLSVRRQISRGSLKSSALFGTAFLGIVIPWSFRNELLWDTFGVSS
;
A
#
# COMPACT_ATOMS: atom_id res chain seq x y z
N MET A 1 3.98 -12.16 32.86
CA MET A 1 5.17 -12.80 32.30
C MET A 1 5.72 -11.88 31.22
N LYS A 2 6.90 -11.29 31.42
CA LYS A 2 7.65 -10.59 30.35
C LYS A 2 8.21 -11.68 29.44
N THR A 3 7.59 -11.92 28.31
CA THR A 3 8.17 -12.80 27.28
C THR A 3 9.34 -12.07 26.65
N THR A 4 10.54 -12.39 27.08
CA THR A 4 11.75 -11.93 26.39
C THR A 4 11.73 -12.50 24.97
N ILE A 5 11.80 -11.62 23.99
CA ILE A 5 11.91 -12.03 22.59
C ILE A 5 13.29 -12.68 22.42
N PRO A 6 13.38 -13.89 21.89
CA PRO A 6 14.68 -14.53 21.68
C PRO A 6 15.51 -13.71 20.67
N VAL A 7 16.81 -13.61 20.89
CA VAL A 7 17.74 -12.77 20.09
C VAL A 7 17.89 -13.29 18.66
N GLN A 8 17.88 -14.61 18.47
CA GLN A 8 18.08 -15.26 17.16
C GLN A 8 17.15 -14.76 16.03
N PRO A 9 15.80 -14.67 16.20
CA PRO A 9 14.94 -14.14 15.14
C PRO A 9 15.15 -12.65 14.87
N LEU A 10 15.61 -11.87 15.83
CA LEU A 10 15.97 -10.48 15.62
C LEU A 10 17.22 -10.35 14.73
N ILE A 11 18.22 -11.19 14.94
CA ILE A 11 19.42 -11.27 14.09
C ILE A 11 19.02 -11.64 12.66
N LEU A 12 18.16 -12.66 12.49
CA LEU A 12 17.68 -13.05 11.16
C LEU A 12 16.98 -11.90 10.44
N ILE A 13 16.06 -11.21 11.11
CA ILE A 13 15.35 -10.05 10.55
C ILE A 13 16.35 -8.95 10.16
N ALA A 14 17.34 -8.66 11.00
CA ALA A 14 18.38 -7.68 10.71
C ALA A 14 19.21 -8.08 9.47
N CYS A 15 19.62 -9.34 9.35
CA CYS A 15 20.35 -9.84 8.18
C CYS A 15 19.53 -9.71 6.89
N LEU A 16 18.22 -10.07 6.93
CA LEU A 16 17.31 -9.94 5.79
C LEU A 16 17.10 -8.48 5.40
N ALA A 17 16.95 -7.58 6.37
CA ALA A 17 16.84 -6.14 6.12
C ALA A 17 18.12 -5.58 5.49
N VAL A 18 19.31 -5.98 5.97
CA VAL A 18 20.60 -5.61 5.39
C VAL A 18 20.73 -6.13 3.95
N GLY A 19 20.30 -7.37 3.67
CA GLY A 19 20.31 -7.93 2.31
C GLY A 19 19.46 -7.10 1.34
N ARG A 20 18.25 -6.70 1.75
CA ARG A 20 17.38 -5.82 0.95
C ARG A 20 17.97 -4.43 0.75
N LEU A 21 18.59 -3.85 1.80
CA LEU A 21 19.28 -2.57 1.70
C LEU A 21 20.43 -2.64 0.70
N THR A 22 21.23 -3.72 0.72
CA THR A 22 22.30 -3.93 -0.23
C THR A 22 21.79 -3.97 -1.66
N LEU A 23 20.72 -4.72 -1.94
CA LEU A 23 20.08 -4.76 -3.27
C LEU A 23 19.61 -3.37 -3.71
N SER A 24 18.97 -2.61 -2.82
CA SER A 24 18.50 -1.26 -3.15
C SER A 24 19.64 -0.28 -3.41
N ILE A 25 20.78 -0.41 -2.70
CA ILE A 25 21.97 0.40 -2.97
C ILE A 25 22.57 0.05 -4.35
N LEU A 26 22.58 -1.21 -4.73
CA LEU A 26 23.06 -1.64 -6.06
C LEU A 26 22.21 -1.02 -7.17
N VAL A 27 20.87 -1.07 -7.03
CA VAL A 27 19.95 -0.43 -7.98
C VAL A 27 20.06 1.09 -7.94
N TYR A 28 20.25 1.68 -6.77
CA TYR A 28 20.50 3.12 -6.64
C TYR A 28 21.71 3.57 -7.47
N ARG A 29 22.80 2.77 -7.49
CA ARG A 29 24.01 3.07 -8.26
C ARG A 29 23.86 2.82 -9.76
N ASN A 30 23.02 1.88 -10.15
CA ASN A 30 22.73 1.55 -11.55
C ASN A 30 21.24 1.16 -11.70
N PRO A 31 20.33 2.12 -11.95
CA PRO A 31 18.90 1.87 -12.00
C PRO A 31 18.43 1.21 -13.31
N ALA A 32 19.25 1.16 -14.36
CA ALA A 32 18.83 0.64 -15.67
C ALA A 32 18.18 -0.77 -15.60
N PRO A 33 18.70 -1.75 -14.83
CA PRO A 33 18.07 -3.07 -14.71
C PRO A 33 16.70 -3.05 -13.99
N ALA A 34 16.34 -1.95 -13.34
CA ALA A 34 15.07 -1.80 -12.63
C ALA A 34 13.95 -1.21 -13.51
N TYR A 35 14.23 -0.93 -14.78
CA TYR A 35 13.23 -0.43 -15.72
C TYR A 35 12.56 -1.58 -16.47
N PHE A 36 11.24 -1.62 -16.38
CA PHE A 36 10.32 -2.46 -17.13
C PHE A 36 9.57 -1.61 -18.17
N PRO A 37 8.89 -2.19 -19.15
CA PRO A 37 8.13 -1.41 -20.15
C PRO A 37 7.20 -0.37 -19.52
N ASP A 38 6.49 -0.73 -18.46
CA ASP A 38 5.57 0.16 -17.74
C ASP A 38 6.28 1.27 -16.94
N SER A 39 7.54 1.10 -16.61
CA SER A 39 8.29 2.04 -15.75
C SER A 39 8.44 3.40 -16.41
N ALA A 40 8.71 3.44 -17.71
CA ALA A 40 8.87 4.67 -18.46
C ALA A 40 7.59 5.51 -18.47
N ASP A 41 6.43 4.85 -18.63
CA ASP A 41 5.14 5.52 -18.62
C ASP A 41 4.80 6.10 -17.25
N TYR A 42 4.99 5.31 -16.18
CA TYR A 42 4.76 5.79 -14.82
C TYR A 42 5.67 6.98 -14.47
N GLU A 43 6.95 6.89 -14.86
CA GLU A 43 7.92 7.96 -14.58
C GLU A 43 7.57 9.24 -15.34
N ARG A 44 7.24 9.13 -16.63
CA ARG A 44 6.81 10.25 -17.45
C ARG A 44 5.58 10.95 -16.86
N LEU A 45 4.53 10.20 -16.50
CA LEU A 45 3.33 10.75 -15.88
C LEU A 45 3.64 11.39 -14.52
N GLY A 46 4.54 10.79 -13.73
CA GLY A 46 4.99 11.35 -12.46
C GLY A 46 5.77 12.66 -12.62
N VAL A 47 6.65 12.73 -13.60
CA VAL A 47 7.37 13.96 -13.96
C VAL A 47 6.41 15.03 -14.48
N GLY A 48 5.45 14.67 -15.34
CA GLY A 48 4.41 15.57 -15.81
C GLY A 48 3.59 16.18 -14.68
N LEU A 49 3.22 15.40 -13.66
CA LEU A 49 2.57 15.91 -12.46
C LEU A 49 3.47 16.86 -11.64
N LEU A 50 4.76 16.51 -11.50
CA LEU A 50 5.71 17.33 -10.75
C LEU A 50 5.93 18.68 -11.41
N GLU A 51 6.04 18.73 -12.73
CA GLU A 51 6.27 19.94 -13.52
C GLU A 51 5.00 20.72 -13.82
N MET A 52 3.84 20.23 -13.37
CA MET A 52 2.52 20.79 -13.64
C MET A 52 2.20 20.96 -15.13
N THR A 53 2.84 20.16 -15.99
CA THR A 53 2.69 20.26 -17.43
C THR A 53 1.40 19.61 -17.92
N SER A 54 1.20 18.34 -17.64
CA SER A 54 -0.09 17.67 -17.91
C SER A 54 -0.08 16.20 -17.47
N TYR A 55 -1.28 15.63 -17.25
CA TYR A 55 -1.46 14.18 -17.13
C TYR A 55 -1.93 13.67 -18.49
N ARG A 56 -0.99 13.60 -19.47
CA ARG A 56 -1.27 13.28 -20.85
C ARG A 56 -0.30 12.24 -21.41
N TRP A 57 -0.76 11.53 -22.42
CA TRP A 57 0.06 10.69 -23.27
C TRP A 57 0.62 11.52 -24.42
N GLU A 58 1.88 11.93 -24.36
CA GLU A 58 2.49 12.83 -25.33
C GLU A 58 2.50 12.26 -26.76
N ALA A 59 2.61 10.92 -26.91
CA ALA A 59 2.68 10.29 -28.22
C ALA A 59 1.43 10.50 -29.10
N ILE A 60 0.25 10.72 -28.47
CA ILE A 60 -1.04 10.89 -29.15
C ILE A 60 -1.76 12.17 -28.69
N ASP A 61 -1.10 13.02 -27.92
CA ASP A 61 -1.66 14.25 -27.32
C ASP A 61 -3.00 14.05 -26.58
N GLU A 62 -3.23 12.82 -26.10
CA GLU A 62 -4.44 12.48 -25.36
C GLU A 62 -4.19 12.46 -23.85
N THR A 63 -5.23 12.84 -23.08
CA THR A 63 -5.19 12.78 -21.62
C THR A 63 -5.13 11.32 -21.17
N GLU A 64 -4.24 11.00 -20.24
CA GLU A 64 -4.08 9.64 -19.74
C GLU A 64 -5.34 9.13 -19.02
N LEU A 65 -5.90 8.02 -19.52
CA LEU A 65 -7.04 7.34 -18.95
C LEU A 65 -6.66 5.97 -18.40
N PHE A 66 -5.72 5.30 -19.07
CA PHE A 66 -5.38 3.91 -18.81
C PHE A 66 -4.71 3.71 -17.44
N ARG A 67 -3.86 4.66 -17.02
CA ARG A 67 -3.12 4.57 -15.75
C ARG A 67 -3.72 5.49 -14.71
N PRO A 68 -4.16 4.94 -13.55
CA PRO A 68 -4.64 5.75 -12.43
C PRO A 68 -3.51 6.62 -11.85
N PRO A 69 -3.83 7.77 -11.21
CA PRO A 69 -2.86 8.78 -10.83
C PRO A 69 -2.05 8.45 -9.58
N GLY A 70 -2.41 7.41 -8.82
CA GLY A 70 -1.84 7.18 -7.48
C GLY A 70 -0.34 6.90 -7.48
N TYR A 71 0.14 6.05 -8.40
CA TYR A 71 1.57 5.77 -8.48
C TYR A 71 2.36 6.92 -9.16
N PRO A 72 1.90 7.54 -10.26
CA PRO A 72 2.51 8.77 -10.77
C PRO A 72 2.60 9.89 -9.73
N ALA A 73 1.56 10.10 -8.92
CA ALA A 73 1.60 11.09 -7.83
C ALA A 73 2.66 10.74 -6.76
N PHE A 74 2.81 9.46 -6.45
CA PHE A 74 3.88 9.00 -5.55
C PHE A 74 5.27 9.29 -6.15
N ILE A 75 5.48 9.04 -7.43
CA ILE A 75 6.73 9.39 -8.14
C ILE A 75 6.99 10.90 -8.05
N ALA A 76 5.97 11.71 -8.35
CA ALA A 76 6.07 13.18 -8.26
C ALA A 76 6.49 13.64 -6.86
N LEU A 77 5.92 13.07 -5.81
CA LEU A 77 6.29 13.37 -4.42
C LEU A 77 7.74 12.99 -4.11
N VAL A 78 8.16 11.78 -4.50
CA VAL A 78 9.54 11.32 -4.25
C VAL A 78 10.54 12.17 -5.03
N TYR A 79 10.27 12.45 -6.29
CA TYR A 79 11.17 13.24 -7.13
C TYR A 79 11.21 14.71 -6.71
N GLY A 80 10.10 15.27 -6.25
CA GLY A 80 10.05 16.61 -5.69
C GLY A 80 10.86 16.76 -4.40
N ALA A 81 10.87 15.70 -3.57
CA ALA A 81 11.59 15.72 -2.30
C ALA A 81 13.08 15.36 -2.41
N LEU A 82 13.44 14.39 -3.28
CA LEU A 82 14.77 13.77 -3.32
C LEU A 82 15.51 13.99 -4.65
N GLY A 83 14.86 14.59 -5.64
CA GLY A 83 15.39 14.79 -6.99
C GLY A 83 14.99 13.68 -7.97
N LYS A 84 14.98 14.04 -9.28
CA LYS A 84 14.56 13.15 -10.38
C LYS A 84 15.62 12.07 -10.64
N TYR A 85 15.54 11.00 -9.87
CA TYR A 85 16.42 9.84 -10.01
C TYR A 85 15.69 8.57 -9.57
N ALA A 86 15.60 7.58 -10.46
CA ALA A 86 14.86 6.33 -10.21
C ALA A 86 15.38 5.55 -9.00
N GLY A 87 16.67 5.66 -8.68
CA GLY A 87 17.24 5.07 -7.47
C GLY A 87 16.60 5.60 -6.18
N ASN A 88 16.11 6.86 -6.17
CA ASN A 88 15.39 7.42 -5.02
C ASN A 88 14.07 6.68 -4.79
N LEU A 89 13.38 6.27 -5.86
CA LEU A 89 12.17 5.45 -5.76
C LEU A 89 12.48 4.09 -5.15
N ALA A 90 13.54 3.42 -5.60
CA ALA A 90 13.96 2.13 -5.04
C ALA A 90 14.25 2.22 -3.54
N LEU A 91 14.91 3.29 -3.07
CA LEU A 91 15.17 3.51 -1.64
C LEU A 91 13.88 3.76 -0.85
N VAL A 92 12.96 4.58 -1.37
CA VAL A 92 11.68 4.84 -0.71
C VAL A 92 10.80 3.57 -0.70
N GLN A 93 10.77 2.80 -1.77
CA GLN A 93 10.06 1.52 -1.84
C GLN A 93 10.67 0.47 -0.88
N LEU A 94 11.98 0.48 -0.69
CA LEU A 94 12.61 -0.32 0.37
C LEU A 94 12.06 0.07 1.75
N GLY A 95 11.97 1.37 2.02
CA GLY A 95 11.38 1.89 3.27
C GLY A 95 9.93 1.42 3.44
N LEU A 96 9.11 1.47 2.38
CA LEU A 96 7.74 0.91 2.38
C LEU A 96 7.74 -0.58 2.69
N GLY A 97 8.68 -1.36 2.15
CA GLY A 97 8.86 -2.77 2.50
C GLY A 97 9.14 -2.98 3.99
N GLY A 98 9.95 -2.11 4.59
CA GLY A 98 10.16 -2.08 6.05
C GLY A 98 8.87 -1.80 6.83
N VAL A 99 8.07 -0.84 6.37
CA VAL A 99 6.76 -0.53 6.96
C VAL A 99 5.81 -1.74 6.86
N ILE A 100 5.76 -2.42 5.72
CA ILE A 100 4.97 -3.66 5.56
C ILE A 100 5.41 -4.71 6.58
N ALA A 101 6.70 -4.97 6.73
CA ALA A 101 7.23 -5.93 7.71
C ALA A 101 6.83 -5.60 9.14
N LEU A 102 6.90 -4.31 9.53
CA LEU A 102 6.47 -3.84 10.85
C LEU A 102 4.96 -3.99 11.07
N LEU A 103 4.15 -3.68 10.06
CA LEU A 103 2.69 -3.85 10.14
C LEU A 103 2.31 -5.33 10.24
N LEU A 104 2.96 -6.22 9.49
CA LEU A 104 2.77 -7.67 9.59
C LEU A 104 3.17 -8.19 10.98
N PHE A 105 4.32 -7.73 11.49
CA PHE A 105 4.75 -8.05 12.85
C PHE A 105 3.69 -7.67 13.88
N ASP A 106 3.26 -6.39 13.91
CA ASP A 106 2.31 -5.92 14.93
C ASP A 106 0.93 -6.55 14.76
N THR A 107 0.50 -6.79 13.52
CA THR A 107 -0.74 -7.51 13.21
C THR A 107 -0.74 -8.91 13.84
N MET A 108 0.27 -9.71 13.49
CA MET A 108 0.34 -11.10 13.98
C MET A 108 0.66 -11.19 15.47
N ARG A 109 1.40 -10.24 16.02
CA ARG A 109 1.59 -10.10 17.45
C ARG A 109 0.27 -9.87 18.19
N ARG A 110 -0.61 -9.05 17.63
CA ARG A 110 -1.95 -8.74 18.19
C ARG A 110 -2.93 -9.90 18.05
N LEU A 111 -2.88 -10.62 16.93
CA LEU A 111 -3.79 -11.72 16.64
C LEU A 111 -3.39 -13.02 17.35
N HIS A 112 -2.11 -13.28 17.51
CA HIS A 112 -1.57 -14.53 18.05
C HIS A 112 -0.52 -14.33 19.13
N SER A 113 0.73 -13.97 18.74
CA SER A 113 1.85 -13.84 19.66
C SER A 113 3.01 -13.06 19.04
N ALA A 114 3.95 -12.60 19.87
CA ALA A 114 5.18 -11.97 19.40
C ALA A 114 6.01 -12.88 18.48
N ARG A 115 6.01 -14.19 18.73
CA ARG A 115 6.69 -15.17 17.87
C ARG A 115 6.05 -15.24 16.49
N ALA A 116 4.71 -15.30 16.42
CA ALA A 116 3.99 -15.26 15.14
C ALA A 116 4.26 -13.96 14.36
N GLY A 117 4.34 -12.83 15.05
CA GLY A 117 4.72 -11.55 14.45
C GLY A 117 6.13 -11.60 13.85
N LEU A 118 7.13 -12.12 14.59
CA LEU A 118 8.49 -12.27 14.08
C LEU A 118 8.57 -13.18 12.85
N ILE A 119 7.85 -14.30 12.88
CA ILE A 119 7.78 -15.24 11.74
C ILE A 119 7.19 -14.54 10.52
N ALA A 120 6.07 -13.82 10.67
CA ALA A 120 5.43 -13.12 9.56
C ALA A 120 6.35 -12.05 8.94
N ALA A 121 7.02 -11.24 9.77
CA ALA A 121 7.97 -10.24 9.29
C ALA A 121 9.18 -10.90 8.61
N ALA A 122 9.72 -11.99 9.18
CA ALA A 122 10.84 -12.71 8.60
C ALA A 122 10.48 -13.35 7.25
N LEU A 123 9.31 -13.98 7.13
CA LEU A 123 8.83 -14.55 5.86
C LEU A 123 8.69 -13.50 4.78
N TYR A 124 8.09 -12.34 5.10
CA TYR A 124 8.00 -11.23 4.15
C TYR A 124 9.37 -10.70 3.73
N LEU A 125 10.29 -10.52 4.68
CA LEU A 125 11.64 -10.03 4.38
C LEU A 125 12.48 -11.06 3.62
N ALA A 126 12.25 -12.35 3.84
CA ALA A 126 12.92 -13.45 3.14
C ALA A 126 12.35 -13.73 1.74
N ASP A 127 11.13 -13.23 1.43
CA ASP A 127 10.51 -13.44 0.14
C ASP A 127 11.31 -12.74 -0.98
N PRO A 128 11.90 -13.49 -1.93
CA PRO A 128 12.71 -12.91 -2.99
C PRO A 128 11.89 -12.08 -3.97
N PHE A 129 10.63 -12.44 -4.20
CA PHE A 129 9.75 -11.69 -5.10
C PHE A 129 9.46 -10.29 -4.55
N SER A 130 9.06 -10.17 -3.29
CA SER A 130 8.84 -8.86 -2.68
C SER A 130 10.12 -8.02 -2.60
N ALA A 131 11.30 -8.64 -2.54
CA ALA A 131 12.58 -7.93 -2.59
C ALA A 131 12.87 -7.40 -4.01
N VAL A 132 12.74 -8.24 -5.03
CA VAL A 132 13.04 -7.88 -6.43
C VAL A 132 12.01 -6.89 -6.97
N TRP A 133 10.72 -7.09 -6.70
CA TRP A 133 9.64 -6.19 -7.16
C TRP A 133 9.56 -4.86 -6.41
N ALA A 134 10.31 -4.69 -5.32
CA ALA A 134 10.47 -3.39 -4.66
C ALA A 134 11.52 -2.48 -5.32
N LEU A 135 12.30 -2.99 -6.27
CA LEU A 135 13.39 -2.23 -6.90
C LEU A 135 12.95 -1.41 -8.13
N PRO A 136 12.11 -1.95 -9.05
CA PRO A 136 11.73 -1.23 -10.25
C PRO A 136 10.75 -0.09 -9.98
N VAL A 137 10.62 0.79 -10.97
CA VAL A 137 9.61 1.85 -11.01
C VAL A 137 8.25 1.24 -11.34
N LEU A 138 7.68 0.52 -10.36
CA LEU A 138 6.40 -0.18 -10.45
C LEU A 138 5.54 0.05 -9.22
N SER A 139 4.22 -0.01 -9.41
CA SER A 139 3.22 0.31 -8.38
C SER A 139 3.04 -0.76 -7.30
N ASP A 140 3.67 -1.93 -7.44
CA ASP A 140 3.44 -3.11 -6.60
C ASP A 140 3.71 -2.88 -5.12
N THR A 141 4.86 -2.33 -4.79
CA THR A 141 5.27 -2.10 -3.40
C THR A 141 4.40 -1.05 -2.71
N LEU A 142 4.05 0.03 -3.41
CA LEU A 142 3.16 1.06 -2.87
C LEU A 142 1.76 0.47 -2.62
N PHE A 143 1.23 -0.29 -3.58
CA PHE A 143 -0.05 -0.97 -3.42
C PHE A 143 -0.04 -1.93 -2.23
N ALA A 144 0.98 -2.78 -2.11
CA ALA A 144 1.13 -3.70 -0.98
C ALA A 144 1.22 -2.98 0.37
N ALA A 145 1.92 -1.83 0.43
CA ALA A 145 2.00 -1.02 1.65
C ALA A 145 0.63 -0.46 2.04
N LEU A 146 -0.12 0.08 1.08
CA LEU A 146 -1.49 0.58 1.31
C LEU A 146 -2.43 -0.54 1.77
N MET A 147 -2.31 -1.75 1.18
CA MET A 147 -3.07 -2.92 1.63
C MET A 147 -2.72 -3.31 3.07
N ALA A 148 -1.44 -3.31 3.41
CA ALA A 148 -0.99 -3.62 4.77
C ALA A 148 -1.52 -2.60 5.78
N VAL A 149 -1.48 -1.29 5.46
CA VAL A 149 -2.06 -0.21 6.28
C VAL A 149 -3.55 -0.41 6.47
N GLY A 150 -4.28 -0.70 5.40
CA GLY A 150 -5.73 -0.87 5.45
C GLY A 150 -6.15 -2.08 6.29
N LEU A 151 -5.54 -3.26 6.05
CA LEU A 151 -5.80 -4.47 6.84
C LEU A 151 -5.43 -4.29 8.31
N TYR A 152 -4.28 -3.71 8.60
CA TYR A 152 -3.88 -3.37 9.96
C TYR A 152 -4.91 -2.46 10.64
N SER A 153 -5.40 -1.44 9.94
CA SER A 153 -6.40 -0.50 10.43
C SER A 153 -7.73 -1.19 10.74
N LEU A 154 -8.19 -2.10 9.86
CA LEU A 154 -9.40 -2.90 10.11
C LEU A 154 -9.24 -3.79 11.35
N ILE A 155 -8.07 -4.39 11.55
CA ILE A 155 -7.79 -5.23 12.72
C ILE A 155 -7.78 -4.39 14.00
N ARG A 156 -7.15 -3.22 13.98
CA ARG A 156 -7.14 -2.26 15.11
C ARG A 156 -8.55 -1.86 15.52
N TRP A 157 -9.37 -1.50 14.53
CA TRP A 157 -10.77 -1.19 14.79
C TRP A 157 -11.53 -2.39 15.38
N ARG A 158 -11.33 -3.60 14.81
CA ARG A 158 -11.96 -4.83 15.32
C ARG A 158 -11.57 -5.14 16.77
N GLN A 159 -10.42 -4.73 17.22
CA GLN A 159 -9.96 -4.87 18.59
C GLN A 159 -10.56 -3.81 19.55
N GLY A 160 -11.57 -3.06 19.11
CA GLY A 160 -12.29 -2.07 19.89
C GLY A 160 -11.60 -0.71 19.99
N GLU A 161 -10.67 -0.44 19.07
CA GLU A 161 -10.03 0.86 18.98
C GLU A 161 -10.92 1.91 18.28
N ARG A 162 -10.47 3.16 18.26
CA ARG A 162 -11.25 4.30 17.79
C ARG A 162 -11.68 4.19 16.33
N GLY A 163 -12.82 4.78 15.96
CA GLY A 163 -13.39 4.75 14.63
C GLY A 163 -12.52 5.35 13.52
N TYR A 164 -11.53 6.20 13.84
CA TYR A 164 -10.61 6.75 12.82
C TYR A 164 -9.82 5.66 12.08
N TRP A 165 -9.64 4.47 12.69
CA TRP A 165 -9.05 3.34 11.99
C TRP A 165 -9.87 2.87 10.78
N LEU A 166 -11.20 3.01 10.84
CA LEU A 166 -12.04 2.72 9.67
C LEU A 166 -11.84 3.74 8.56
N ALA A 167 -11.74 5.02 8.92
CA ALA A 167 -11.44 6.06 7.94
C ALA A 167 -10.06 5.83 7.30
N LEU A 168 -9.04 5.48 8.11
CA LEU A 168 -7.71 5.16 7.59
C LEU A 168 -7.73 3.93 6.66
N ALA A 169 -8.52 2.89 6.99
CA ALA A 169 -8.72 1.75 6.11
C ALA A 169 -9.38 2.16 4.78
N GLY A 170 -10.42 3.01 4.84
CA GLY A 170 -11.08 3.53 3.65
C GLY A 170 -10.15 4.37 2.77
N ILE A 171 -9.41 5.30 3.37
CA ILE A 171 -8.44 6.15 2.67
C ILE A 171 -7.36 5.30 2.01
N SER A 172 -6.77 4.35 2.75
CA SER A 172 -5.71 3.50 2.16
C SER A 172 -6.22 2.59 1.05
N GLY A 173 -7.45 2.06 1.17
CA GLY A 173 -8.11 1.30 0.10
C GLY A 173 -8.43 2.16 -1.12
N GLY A 174 -8.94 3.38 -0.90
CA GLY A 174 -9.24 4.34 -1.98
C GLY A 174 -7.97 4.77 -2.72
N ILE A 175 -6.91 5.15 -2.01
CA ILE A 175 -5.60 5.45 -2.63
C ILE A 175 -5.07 4.20 -3.34
N GLY A 176 -5.19 3.02 -2.73
CA GLY A 176 -4.80 1.76 -3.36
C GLY A 176 -5.50 1.51 -4.70
N SER A 177 -6.79 1.88 -4.81
CA SER A 177 -7.55 1.81 -6.07
C SER A 177 -7.03 2.76 -7.12
N LEU A 178 -6.54 3.93 -6.72
CA LEU A 178 -5.88 4.90 -7.61
C LEU A 178 -4.41 4.53 -7.92
N VAL A 179 -3.82 3.58 -7.21
CA VAL A 179 -2.50 3.00 -7.52
C VAL A 179 -2.66 1.81 -8.47
N ARG A 180 -3.64 0.94 -8.22
CA ARG A 180 -3.99 -0.21 -9.07
C ARG A 180 -5.50 -0.38 -9.12
N PRO A 181 -6.14 -0.44 -10.31
CA PRO A 181 -7.60 -0.57 -10.45
C PRO A 181 -8.19 -1.75 -9.69
N LEU A 182 -7.43 -2.85 -9.54
CA LEU A 182 -7.82 -4.00 -8.74
C LEU A 182 -8.19 -3.63 -7.29
N GLY A 183 -7.66 -2.54 -6.78
CA GLY A 183 -7.97 -2.01 -5.44
C GLY A 183 -9.46 -1.70 -5.23
N VAL A 184 -10.24 -1.43 -6.30
CA VAL A 184 -11.69 -1.19 -6.20
C VAL A 184 -12.42 -2.39 -5.57
N LEU A 185 -11.92 -3.61 -5.78
CA LEU A 185 -12.51 -4.82 -5.18
C LEU A 185 -12.38 -4.86 -3.65
N LEU A 186 -11.53 -4.02 -3.07
CA LEU A 186 -11.40 -3.90 -1.61
C LEU A 186 -12.64 -3.25 -0.99
N LEU A 187 -13.35 -2.39 -1.73
CA LEU A 187 -14.56 -1.74 -1.21
C LEU A 187 -15.60 -2.77 -0.76
N PRO A 188 -16.10 -3.70 -1.61
CA PRO A 188 -17.07 -4.69 -1.17
C PRO A 188 -16.48 -5.67 -0.15
N LEU A 189 -15.24 -6.13 -0.33
CA LEU A 189 -14.62 -7.09 0.59
C LEU A 189 -14.48 -6.53 2.02
N TRP A 190 -13.98 -5.32 2.15
CA TRP A 190 -13.77 -4.70 3.46
C TRP A 190 -15.07 -4.13 4.05
N ALA A 191 -16.03 -3.71 3.21
CA ALA A 191 -17.37 -3.37 3.67
C ALA A 191 -18.07 -4.58 4.27
N ILE A 192 -18.03 -5.75 3.62
CA ILE A 192 -18.52 -7.01 4.15
C ILE A 192 -17.81 -7.33 5.48
N PHE A 193 -16.50 -7.20 5.56
CA PHE A 193 -15.75 -7.42 6.79
C PHE A 193 -16.22 -6.50 7.93
N THR A 194 -16.53 -5.24 7.64
CA THR A 194 -17.04 -4.30 8.65
C THR A 194 -18.48 -4.57 9.07
N LEU A 195 -19.33 -5.05 8.14
CA LEU A 195 -20.71 -5.48 8.43
C LEU A 195 -20.75 -6.77 9.26
N LEU A 196 -19.95 -7.77 8.86
CA LEU A 196 -19.86 -9.05 9.54
C LEU A 196 -19.10 -8.99 10.89
N GLY A 197 -18.88 -7.79 11.39
CA GLY A 197 -18.18 -7.52 12.65
C GLY A 197 -18.70 -8.29 13.88
N SER A 198 -19.89 -8.86 13.78
CA SER A 198 -20.52 -9.70 14.83
C SER A 198 -20.07 -11.16 14.79
N ILE A 199 -19.44 -11.64 13.70
CA ILE A 199 -18.98 -13.02 13.61
C ILE A 199 -17.76 -13.16 14.51
N ARG A 200 -17.88 -14.00 15.52
CA ARG A 200 -16.78 -14.37 16.42
C ARG A 200 -15.75 -15.17 15.61
N ILE A 201 -14.70 -14.53 15.17
CA ILE A 201 -13.49 -15.23 14.76
C ILE A 201 -12.90 -15.76 16.06
N PRO A 202 -12.62 -17.08 16.20
CA PRO A 202 -12.02 -17.64 17.39
C PRO A 202 -10.55 -17.20 17.47
N LEU A 203 -10.35 -15.97 17.91
CA LEU A 203 -9.04 -15.45 18.23
C LEU A 203 -8.82 -15.68 19.72
N SER A 204 -7.69 -16.30 20.07
CA SER A 204 -7.26 -16.56 21.44
C SER A 204 -7.02 -15.28 22.27
N VAL A 205 -7.31 -14.12 21.74
CA VAL A 205 -7.12 -12.80 22.37
C VAL A 205 -8.40 -12.34 23.04
N ARG A 206 -8.33 -12.21 24.33
CA ARG A 206 -9.35 -11.88 25.35
C ARG A 206 -10.01 -10.50 25.23
N ARG A 207 -10.17 -9.89 24.06
CA ARG A 207 -10.95 -8.66 23.89
C ARG A 207 -12.17 -8.92 23.02
N GLN A 208 -13.32 -8.75 23.63
CA GLN A 208 -14.63 -8.80 23.01
C GLN A 208 -14.66 -7.90 21.77
N ILE A 209 -14.78 -8.52 20.62
CA ILE A 209 -14.92 -7.84 19.35
C ILE A 209 -16.35 -7.29 19.30
N SER A 210 -16.48 -6.00 19.34
CA SER A 210 -17.77 -5.36 19.24
C SER A 210 -17.92 -4.60 17.92
N ARG A 211 -19.08 -4.79 17.32
CA ARG A 211 -19.84 -3.79 16.60
C ARG A 211 -19.41 -3.54 15.16
N GLY A 212 -19.61 -4.55 14.30
CA GLY A 212 -20.01 -4.26 12.93
C GLY A 212 -21.34 -3.51 12.98
N SER A 213 -21.43 -2.40 12.31
CA SER A 213 -22.67 -1.64 12.21
C SER A 213 -22.71 -0.97 10.84
N LEU A 214 -23.90 -0.67 10.37
CA LEU A 214 -24.09 0.10 9.14
C LEU A 214 -23.29 1.42 9.20
N LYS A 215 -23.22 2.07 10.39
CA LYS A 215 -22.43 3.29 10.60
C LYS A 215 -20.94 3.06 10.36
N SER A 216 -20.40 1.92 10.78
CA SER A 216 -18.99 1.57 10.56
C SER A 216 -18.68 1.36 9.09
N SER A 217 -19.54 0.63 8.38
CA SER A 217 -19.40 0.42 6.94
C SER A 217 -19.61 1.71 6.15
N ALA A 218 -20.52 2.58 6.61
CA ALA A 218 -20.70 3.91 6.01
C ALA A 218 -19.44 4.77 6.17
N LEU A 219 -18.83 4.82 7.35
CA LEU A 219 -17.60 5.58 7.60
C LEU A 219 -16.45 5.08 6.71
N PHE A 220 -16.25 3.77 6.65
CA PHE A 220 -15.26 3.17 5.75
C PHE A 220 -15.56 3.51 4.28
N GLY A 221 -16.80 3.27 3.83
CA GLY A 221 -17.23 3.49 2.44
C GLY A 221 -17.10 4.96 2.03
N THR A 222 -17.52 5.89 2.89
CA THR A 222 -17.39 7.34 2.61
C THR A 222 -15.92 7.75 2.47
N ALA A 223 -15.05 7.25 3.34
CA ALA A 223 -13.62 7.55 3.26
C ALA A 223 -12.99 6.97 1.97
N PHE A 224 -13.38 5.75 1.57
CA PHE A 224 -12.93 5.12 0.34
C PHE A 224 -13.43 5.86 -0.90
N LEU A 225 -14.74 6.05 -1.00
CA LEU A 225 -15.39 6.68 -2.15
C LEU A 225 -14.99 8.15 -2.31
N GLY A 226 -14.76 8.86 -1.20
CA GLY A 226 -14.26 10.24 -1.21
C GLY A 226 -12.90 10.40 -1.91
N ILE A 227 -12.10 9.32 -1.98
CA ILE A 227 -10.84 9.29 -2.73
C ILE A 227 -11.06 8.89 -4.20
N VAL A 228 -11.93 7.91 -4.45
CA VAL A 228 -12.11 7.31 -5.79
C VAL A 228 -13.02 8.15 -6.68
N ILE A 229 -14.14 8.66 -6.15
CA ILE A 229 -15.17 9.37 -6.92
C ILE A 229 -14.62 10.60 -7.67
N PRO A 230 -13.80 11.49 -7.07
CA PRO A 230 -13.30 12.66 -7.80
C PRO A 230 -12.55 12.28 -9.06
N TRP A 231 -11.76 11.21 -9.01
CA TRP A 231 -11.04 10.73 -10.19
C TRP A 231 -11.95 10.04 -11.21
N SER A 232 -12.88 9.20 -10.75
CA SER A 232 -13.87 8.57 -11.65
C SER A 232 -14.76 9.59 -12.33
N PHE A 233 -15.14 10.66 -11.61
CA PHE A 233 -15.92 11.76 -12.18
C PHE A 233 -15.13 12.57 -13.21
N ARG A 234 -13.84 12.81 -12.96
CA ARG A 234 -12.95 13.41 -13.97
C ARG A 234 -12.90 12.56 -15.25
N ASN A 235 -12.79 11.24 -15.12
CA ASN A 235 -12.75 10.34 -16.28
C ASN A 235 -14.09 10.36 -17.04
N GLU A 236 -15.21 10.41 -16.34
CA GLU A 236 -16.54 10.57 -16.96
C GLU A 236 -16.64 11.85 -17.77
N LEU A 237 -16.17 12.99 -17.20
CA LEU A 237 -16.23 14.28 -17.89
C LEU A 237 -15.33 14.37 -19.13
N LEU A 238 -14.23 13.65 -19.15
CA LEU A 238 -13.24 13.71 -20.23
C LEU A 238 -13.43 12.63 -21.30
N TRP A 239 -14.01 11.47 -20.94
CA TRP A 239 -13.96 10.25 -21.73
C TRP A 239 -15.27 9.46 -21.76
N ASP A 240 -16.35 9.98 -21.17
CA ASP A 240 -17.63 9.26 -21.00
C ASP A 240 -17.44 7.85 -20.36
N THR A 241 -16.45 7.75 -19.43
CA THR A 241 -16.11 6.48 -18.78
C THR A 241 -15.99 6.66 -17.29
N PHE A 242 -16.97 6.14 -16.53
CA PHE A 242 -16.95 6.21 -15.07
C PHE A 242 -16.12 5.04 -14.49
N GLY A 243 -14.91 5.33 -14.03
CA GLY A 243 -14.01 4.32 -13.46
C GLY A 243 -12.66 4.88 -13.07
N VAL A 244 -11.81 4.05 -12.48
CA VAL A 244 -10.44 4.44 -12.09
C VAL A 244 -9.44 4.30 -13.25
N SER A 245 -9.76 3.47 -14.24
CA SER A 245 -9.05 3.31 -15.51
C SER A 245 -10.01 2.75 -16.57
N SER A 246 -9.66 2.83 -17.81
CA SER A 246 -10.37 2.17 -18.91
C SER A 246 -9.97 0.70 -19.05
#